data_c226bdd41db5e815c7ab01ca4570402c
#
_entry.id   c226bdd41db5e815c7ab01ca4570402c
#
_cell.length_a   1.000
_cell.length_b   1.000
_cell.length_c   1.000
_cell.angle_alpha   90.00
_cell.angle_beta   90.00
_cell.angle_gamma   90.00
#
_symmetry.space_group_name_H-M   'P 1'
#
loop_
_entity.id
_entity.type
_entity.pdbx_description
1 polymer ?
#
loop_
_entity_poly.entity_id
_entity_poly.type
_entity_poly.pdbx_seq_one_letter_code
_entity_poly.pdbx_strand_id
1 'polypeptide(L)'
;RDEMSKLADRPLNDLVKELFEQGVFPFDRDMVTTIELFDYLKSEKRVKITREREIANALELIGGRKKPGCPVEQVGQKVTIWVIRDWDKYKNHTAAELGRVYVPFYSDSRNKK
;
A
#
# COMPACT_ATOMS: atom_id res chain seq x y z
N ARG A 1 20.36 10.91 -17.12
CA ARG A 1 19.26 11.33 -17.95
C ARG A 1 18.31 10.19 -18.31
N ASP A 2 18.82 9.23 -19.02
CA ASP A 2 18.00 8.09 -19.36
C ASP A 2 17.56 7.33 -18.14
N GLU A 3 18.38 7.31 -17.13
CA GLU A 3 18.04 6.60 -15.91
C GLU A 3 16.86 7.24 -15.22
N MET A 4 16.78 8.54 -15.24
CA MET A 4 15.62 9.20 -14.65
C MET A 4 14.37 8.90 -15.42
N SER A 5 14.48 8.87 -16.75
CA SER A 5 13.35 8.50 -17.57
C SER A 5 12.89 7.09 -17.27
N LYS A 6 13.84 6.19 -17.09
CA LYS A 6 13.50 4.82 -16.79
C LYS A 6 12.78 4.69 -15.48
N LEU A 7 13.21 5.45 -14.47
CA LEU A 7 12.54 5.42 -13.19
C LEU A 7 11.11 5.91 -13.32
N ALA A 8 10.91 6.97 -14.07
CA ALA A 8 9.57 7.51 -14.24
C ALA A 8 8.68 6.57 -15.05
N ASP A 9 9.29 5.82 -15.97
CA ASP A 9 8.54 4.95 -16.85
C ASP A 9 8.46 3.51 -16.38
N ARG A 10 9.09 3.20 -15.25
CA ARG A 10 9.08 1.83 -14.78
C ARG A 10 7.65 1.34 -14.55
N PRO A 11 7.38 0.10 -14.95
CA PRO A 11 6.08 -0.47 -14.60
C PRO A 11 5.86 -0.47 -13.10
N LEU A 12 4.67 -0.12 -12.72
CA LEU A 12 4.33 -0.06 -11.31
C LEU A 12 4.62 -1.39 -10.62
N ASN A 13 4.31 -2.49 -11.30
CA ASN A 13 4.50 -3.81 -10.71
C ASN A 13 5.96 -4.06 -10.36
N ASP A 14 6.87 -3.65 -11.23
CA ASP A 14 8.30 -3.84 -10.95
C ASP A 14 8.74 -3.02 -9.77
N LEU A 15 8.26 -1.79 -9.69
CA LEU A 15 8.63 -0.92 -8.59
C LEU A 15 8.14 -1.46 -7.26
N VAL A 16 6.88 -1.87 -7.22
CA VAL A 16 6.31 -2.41 -5.99
C VAL A 16 7.05 -3.68 -5.57
N LYS A 17 7.33 -4.54 -6.52
CA LYS A 17 8.04 -5.77 -6.22
C LYS A 17 9.42 -5.48 -5.65
N GLU A 18 10.13 -4.54 -6.25
CA GLU A 18 11.47 -4.21 -5.80
C GLU A 18 11.44 -3.63 -4.38
N LEU A 19 10.53 -2.72 -4.13
CA LEU A 19 10.43 -2.12 -2.80
C LEU A 19 10.07 -3.17 -1.76
N PHE A 20 9.18 -4.08 -2.13
CA PHE A 20 8.77 -5.14 -1.22
C PHE A 20 9.94 -6.07 -0.91
N GLU A 21 10.70 -6.46 -1.93
CA GLU A 21 11.82 -7.38 -1.73
C GLU A 21 12.93 -6.74 -0.91
N GLN A 22 13.11 -5.45 -1.05
CA GLN A 22 14.12 -4.74 -0.29
C GLN A 22 13.66 -4.44 1.14
N GLY A 23 12.36 -4.55 1.37
CA GLY A 23 11.82 -4.27 2.68
C GLY A 23 11.95 -2.83 3.11
N VAL A 24 11.88 -1.91 2.15
CA VAL A 24 12.00 -0.49 2.45
C VAL A 24 10.61 0.14 2.49
N PHE A 25 10.53 1.29 3.14
CA PHE A 25 9.27 2.00 3.28
C PHE A 25 8.61 2.19 1.92
N PRO A 26 7.30 1.98 1.79
CA PRO A 26 6.33 1.63 2.85
C PRO A 26 6.14 0.12 3.00
N PHE A 27 7.00 -0.67 2.40
CA PHE A 27 6.87 -2.14 2.42
C PHE A 27 7.69 -2.77 3.54
N ASP A 28 8.07 -1.98 4.52
CA ASP A 28 8.79 -2.48 5.69
C ASP A 28 7.83 -2.89 6.79
N ARG A 29 6.58 -3.08 6.47
CA ARG A 29 5.55 -3.42 7.44
C ARG A 29 4.72 -4.59 6.94
N ASP A 30 3.80 -5.05 7.79
CA ASP A 30 3.01 -6.23 7.46
C ASP A 30 1.78 -5.88 6.62
N MET A 31 1.29 -4.66 6.73
CA MET A 31 0.05 -4.28 6.07
C MET A 31 0.16 -2.91 5.43
N VAL A 32 -0.53 -2.74 4.30
CA VAL A 32 -0.64 -1.44 3.65
C VAL A 32 -2.07 -1.31 3.13
N THR A 33 -2.50 -0.08 2.88
CA THR A 33 -3.79 0.14 2.24
C THR A 33 -3.57 0.62 0.82
N THR A 34 -4.56 0.33 -0.03
CA THR A 34 -4.46 0.72 -1.43
C THR A 34 -4.38 2.24 -1.57
N ILE A 35 -5.24 2.93 -0.85
CA ILE A 35 -5.33 4.38 -1.03
C ILE A 35 -4.08 5.10 -0.55
N GLU A 36 -3.51 4.67 0.57
CA GLU A 36 -2.29 5.30 1.05
C GLU A 36 -1.13 5.03 0.12
N LEU A 37 -1.03 3.80 -0.36
CA LEU A 37 0.04 3.45 -1.27
C LEU A 37 -0.08 4.22 -2.58
N PHE A 38 -1.31 4.36 -3.06
CA PHE A 38 -1.57 5.14 -4.26
C PHE A 38 -1.08 6.58 -4.08
N ASP A 39 -1.47 7.20 -2.99
CA ASP A 39 -1.09 8.58 -2.73
C ASP A 39 0.42 8.71 -2.53
N TYR A 40 1.02 7.77 -1.81
CA TYR A 40 2.44 7.84 -1.54
C TYR A 40 3.26 7.73 -2.82
N LEU A 41 2.96 6.72 -3.62
CA LEU A 41 3.72 6.51 -4.85
C LEU A 41 3.53 7.65 -5.82
N LYS A 42 2.32 8.17 -5.90
CA LYS A 42 2.03 9.24 -6.83
C LYS A 42 2.72 10.55 -6.40
N SER A 43 2.70 10.83 -5.11
CA SER A 43 3.24 12.09 -4.61
C SER A 43 4.73 12.05 -4.35
N GLU A 44 5.20 11.00 -3.69
CA GLU A 44 6.59 10.94 -3.27
C GLU A 44 7.50 10.33 -4.31
N LYS A 45 7.03 9.31 -5.00
CA LYS A 45 7.83 8.65 -6.00
C LYS A 45 7.51 9.11 -7.42
N ARG A 46 6.47 9.93 -7.54
CA ARG A 46 6.07 10.49 -8.83
C ARG A 46 5.80 9.43 -9.88
N VAL A 47 5.27 8.31 -9.43
CA VAL A 47 4.90 7.24 -10.33
C VAL A 47 3.61 7.60 -11.04
N LYS A 48 3.52 7.30 -12.32
CA LYS A 48 2.31 7.56 -13.08
C LYS A 48 1.29 6.48 -12.80
N ILE A 49 0.31 6.81 -11.99
CA ILE A 49 -0.75 5.90 -11.65
C ILE A 49 -2.07 6.61 -11.91
N THR A 50 -2.93 6.00 -12.68
CA THR A 50 -4.22 6.62 -12.98
C THR A 50 -5.35 6.03 -12.17
N ARG A 51 -5.22 4.80 -11.69
CA ARG A 51 -6.28 4.15 -10.93
C ARG A 51 -5.71 3.36 -9.77
N GLU A 52 -6.51 3.31 -8.69
CA GLU A 52 -6.12 2.51 -7.54
C GLU A 52 -6.05 1.03 -7.87
N ARG A 53 -6.79 0.61 -8.90
CA ARG A 53 -6.74 -0.78 -9.32
C ARG A 53 -5.33 -1.23 -9.70
N GLU A 54 -4.54 -0.33 -10.25
CA GLU A 54 -3.17 -0.67 -10.61
C GLU A 54 -2.36 -1.03 -9.38
N ILE A 55 -2.61 -0.33 -8.28
CA ILE A 55 -1.95 -0.65 -7.02
C ILE A 55 -2.40 -2.02 -6.53
N ALA A 56 -3.70 -2.29 -6.61
CA ALA A 56 -4.22 -3.58 -6.17
C ALA A 56 -3.58 -4.72 -6.96
N ASN A 57 -3.46 -4.54 -8.27
CA ASN A 57 -2.84 -5.58 -9.11
C ASN A 57 -1.40 -5.82 -8.70
N ALA A 58 -0.67 -4.75 -8.43
CA ALA A 58 0.74 -4.89 -8.04
C ALA A 58 0.86 -5.60 -6.70
N LEU A 59 -0.05 -5.30 -5.77
CA LEU A 59 -0.01 -5.95 -4.46
C LEU A 59 -0.34 -7.44 -4.57
N GLU A 60 -1.23 -7.79 -5.49
CA GLU A 60 -1.52 -9.21 -5.71
C GLU A 60 -0.29 -9.95 -6.23
N LEU A 61 0.49 -9.29 -7.07
CA LEU A 61 1.66 -9.93 -7.64
C LEU A 61 2.73 -10.25 -6.61
N ILE A 62 2.80 -9.45 -5.56
CA ILE A 62 3.79 -9.74 -4.51
C ILE A 62 3.22 -10.67 -3.44
N GLY A 63 2.03 -11.22 -3.68
CA GLY A 63 1.45 -12.17 -2.75
C GLY A 63 0.62 -11.55 -1.66
N GLY A 64 0.21 -10.29 -1.83
CA GLY A 64 -0.61 -9.63 -0.83
C GLY A 64 -2.00 -10.24 -0.74
N ARG A 65 -2.57 -10.19 0.45
CA ARG A 65 -3.92 -10.71 0.70
C ARG A 65 -4.83 -9.56 1.04
N LYS A 66 -5.87 -9.41 0.24
CA LYS A 66 -6.77 -8.28 0.35
C LYS A 66 -7.86 -8.51 1.39
N LYS A 67 -8.14 -7.49 2.19
CA LYS A 67 -9.22 -7.52 3.15
C LYS A 67 -9.99 -6.21 3.03
N PRO A 68 -11.11 -6.21 2.31
CA PRO A 68 -11.86 -4.97 2.11
C PRO A 68 -12.72 -4.60 3.31
N GLY A 69 -13.14 -3.35 3.35
CA GLY A 69 -14.07 -2.88 4.36
C GLY A 69 -13.53 -2.84 5.76
N CYS A 70 -12.26 -2.52 5.92
CA CYS A 70 -11.64 -2.43 7.24
C CYS A 70 -11.81 -1.01 7.80
N PRO A 71 -12.47 -0.86 8.94
CA PRO A 71 -12.66 0.48 9.51
C PRO A 71 -11.38 0.91 10.23
N VAL A 72 -10.72 1.92 9.70
CA VAL A 72 -9.52 2.46 10.29
C VAL A 72 -9.85 3.83 10.87
N GLU A 73 -9.78 3.93 12.18
CA GLU A 73 -10.17 5.14 12.87
C GLU A 73 -9.37 6.35 12.45
N GLN A 74 -8.09 6.18 12.29
CA GLN A 74 -7.22 7.30 11.90
C GLN A 74 -7.57 7.84 10.53
N VAL A 75 -8.11 7.00 9.67
CA VAL A 75 -8.51 7.44 8.34
C VAL A 75 -9.93 7.97 8.33
N GLY A 76 -10.76 7.48 9.24
CA GLY A 76 -12.13 7.93 9.34
C GLY A 76 -13.07 7.27 8.36
N GLN A 77 -12.66 6.19 7.75
CA GLN A 77 -13.50 5.48 6.79
C GLN A 77 -13.00 4.06 6.63
N LYS A 78 -13.82 3.24 6.00
CA LYS A 78 -13.43 1.87 5.72
C LYS A 78 -12.50 1.84 4.51
N VAL A 79 -11.44 1.07 4.62
CA VAL A 79 -10.46 0.96 3.55
C VAL A 79 -10.14 -0.51 3.31
N THR A 80 -9.50 -0.77 2.18
CA THR A 80 -9.01 -2.10 1.87
C THR A 80 -7.59 -2.23 2.39
N ILE A 81 -7.38 -3.18 3.29
CA ILE A 81 -6.06 -3.45 3.84
C ILE A 81 -5.49 -4.66 3.13
N TRP A 82 -4.22 -4.55 2.77
CA TRP A 82 -3.48 -5.66 2.16
C TRP A 82 -2.45 -6.15 3.14
N VAL A 83 -2.54 -7.44 3.49
CA VAL A 83 -1.54 -8.07 4.35
C VAL A 83 -0.47 -8.62 3.41
N ILE A 84 0.72 -8.06 3.50
CA ILE A 84 1.81 -8.42 2.59
C ILE A 84 2.89 -9.26 3.26
N ARG A 85 2.89 -9.32 4.60
CA ARG A 85 3.83 -10.17 5.33
C ARG A 85 3.10 -10.80 6.50
N ASP A 86 3.63 -11.96 6.97
CA ASP A 86 3.09 -12.64 8.15
C ASP A 86 1.60 -12.91 8.05
N TRP A 87 1.18 -13.39 6.88
CA TRP A 87 -0.22 -13.67 6.66
C TRP A 87 -0.80 -14.60 7.72
N ASP A 88 -0.01 -15.59 8.18
CA ASP A 88 -0.51 -16.54 9.17
C ASP A 88 -0.92 -15.85 10.46
N LYS A 89 -0.29 -14.73 10.77
CA LYS A 89 -0.62 -13.97 11.96
C LYS A 89 -1.97 -13.27 11.83
N TYR A 90 -2.32 -12.90 10.62
CA TYR A 90 -3.52 -12.08 10.40
C TYR A 90 -4.67 -12.80 9.70
N LYS A 91 -4.46 -14.02 9.27
CA LYS A 91 -5.45 -14.67 8.43
C LYS A 91 -6.79 -14.88 9.13
N ASN A 92 -6.79 -14.96 10.43
CA ASN A 92 -8.03 -15.16 11.19
C ASN A 92 -8.62 -13.86 11.72
N HIS A 93 -8.02 -12.75 11.41
CA HIS A 93 -8.55 -11.46 11.84
C HIS A 93 -9.74 -11.06 10.98
N THR A 94 -10.74 -10.48 11.63
CA THR A 94 -11.85 -9.90 10.88
C THR A 94 -11.42 -8.54 10.33
N ALA A 95 -12.26 -7.99 9.44
CA ALA A 95 -11.98 -6.67 8.90
C ALA A 95 -11.88 -5.64 10.02
N ALA A 96 -12.76 -5.74 11.02
CA ALA A 96 -12.72 -4.80 12.13
C ALA A 96 -11.43 -4.93 12.92
N GLU A 97 -10.96 -6.16 13.11
CA GLU A 97 -9.73 -6.38 13.87
C GLU A 97 -8.52 -5.85 13.11
N LEU A 98 -8.48 -6.07 11.81
CA LEU A 98 -7.38 -5.54 11.01
C LEU A 98 -7.38 -4.02 11.05
N GLY A 99 -8.56 -3.42 10.99
CA GLY A 99 -8.64 -1.97 11.05
C GLY A 99 -8.11 -1.41 12.34
N ARG A 100 -8.25 -2.16 13.43
CA ARG A 100 -7.75 -1.70 14.72
C ARG A 100 -6.24 -1.79 14.83
N VAL A 101 -5.64 -2.83 14.27
CA VAL A 101 -4.20 -3.00 14.40
C VAL A 101 -3.43 -2.28 13.31
N TYR A 102 -4.12 -1.82 12.29
CA TYR A 102 -3.46 -1.14 11.19
C TYR A 102 -3.03 0.27 11.59
N VAL A 103 -1.81 0.63 11.22
CA VAL A 103 -1.29 1.97 11.47
C VAL A 103 -1.04 2.64 10.12
N PRO A 104 -1.76 3.74 9.83
CA PRO A 104 -1.56 4.44 8.56
C PRO A 104 -0.13 4.94 8.42
N PHE A 105 0.39 4.85 7.20
CA PHE A 105 1.77 5.27 6.96
C PHE A 105 1.87 6.54 6.14
N TYR A 106 0.78 6.97 5.53
CA TYR A 106 0.82 8.14 4.67
C TYR A 106 -0.48 8.92 4.69
N SER A 107 -0.96 9.26 5.85
CA SER A 107 -2.18 10.04 5.94
C SER A 107 -1.97 11.36 6.65
N ASP A 108 -0.77 11.59 7.12
CA ASP A 108 -0.51 12.74 7.98
C ASP A 108 -0.82 14.06 7.30
N SER A 109 -0.33 14.24 6.10
CA SER A 109 -0.51 15.53 5.45
C SER A 109 -1.97 15.80 5.16
N ARG A 110 -2.76 14.76 4.99
CA ARG A 110 -4.18 14.95 4.75
C ARG A 110 -4.93 15.23 6.01
N ASN A 111 -4.51 14.65 7.10
CA ASN A 111 -5.20 14.81 8.37
C ASN A 111 -4.85 16.08 9.07
N LYS A 112 -3.83 16.73 8.62
CA LYS A 112 -3.41 17.95 9.28
C LYS A 112 -4.19 19.16 8.89
N LYS A 113 -5.18 18.97 8.20
CA LYS A 113 -5.91 20.10 7.77
C LYS A 113 -6.85 20.60 8.71
#